data_5654c1293e76ec4e5ac83ca20f9d85a5
#
_entry.id   5654c1293e76ec4e5ac83ca20f9d85a5
#
_cell.length_a   1.000
_cell.length_b   1.000
_cell.length_c   1.000
_cell.angle_alpha   90.00
_cell.angle_beta   90.00
_cell.angle_gamma   90.00
#
_symmetry.space_group_name_H-M   'P 1'
#
loop_
_entity.id
_entity.type
_entity.pdbx_description
1 polymer ?
#
loop_
_entity_poly.entity_id
_entity_poly.type
_entity_poly.pdbx_seq_one_letter_code
_entity_poly.pdbx_strand_id
1 'polypeptide(L)' 'MWLLFAILIQSDGYAVYPQGPFATMDECFEAREYFMATAPQPKMNYDAICIQTDVTGNAT' A
#
# COMPACT_ATOMS: atom_id res chain seq x y z
N MET A 1 10.03 -0.25 -9.60
CA MET A 1 9.56 -1.02 -8.48
C MET A 1 8.39 -0.30 -7.84
N TRP A 2 7.45 -1.05 -7.34
CA TRP A 2 6.26 -0.46 -6.76
C TRP A 2 6.11 -0.91 -5.32
N LEU A 3 5.64 -0.01 -4.49
CA LEU A 3 5.37 -0.34 -3.10
C LEU A 3 3.90 -0.06 -2.80
N LEU A 4 3.32 -0.90 -1.98
CA LEU A 4 1.96 -0.71 -1.54
C LEU A 4 2.01 -0.27 -0.09
N PHE A 5 1.37 0.82 0.23
CA PHE A 5 1.30 1.27 1.60
C PHE A 5 -0.12 1.08 2.10
N ALA A 6 -0.26 0.22 3.10
CA ALA A 6 -1.54 0.01 3.75
C ALA A 6 -1.64 0.95 4.93
N ILE A 7 -2.69 1.74 4.99
CA ILE A 7 -2.82 2.77 6.00
C ILE A 7 -4.03 2.43 6.86
N LEU A 8 -3.79 2.33 8.15
CA LEU A 8 -4.87 2.11 9.09
C LEU A 8 -5.07 3.39 9.88
N ILE A 9 -6.28 3.90 9.86
CA ILE A 9 -6.59 5.13 10.55
C ILE A 9 -7.33 4.80 11.84
N GLN A 10 -6.79 5.25 12.94
CA GLN A 10 -7.37 4.97 14.24
C GLN A 10 -7.76 6.25 14.92
N SER A 11 -8.45 6.13 16.03
CA SER A 11 -8.96 7.32 16.68
C SER A 11 -7.85 8.20 17.21
N ASP A 12 -6.71 7.65 17.55
CA ASP A 12 -5.64 8.45 18.08
C ASP A 12 -4.45 8.48 17.13
N GLY A 13 -4.65 8.26 15.87
CA GLY A 13 -3.55 8.36 14.93
C GLY A 13 -3.72 7.40 13.79
N TYR A 14 -2.62 7.10 13.11
CA TYR A 14 -2.68 6.16 12.03
C TYR A 14 -1.40 5.35 12.00
N ALA A 15 -1.46 4.21 11.32
CA ALA A 15 -0.31 3.35 11.14
C ALA A 15 -0.16 3.05 9.67
N VAL A 16 1.06 2.99 9.18
CA VAL A 16 1.34 2.73 7.79
C VAL A 16 2.19 1.47 7.70
N TYR A 17 1.75 0.52 6.88
CA TYR A 17 2.45 -0.74 6.73
C TYR A 17 2.87 -0.90 5.28
N PRO A 18 4.15 -0.78 4.97
CA PRO A 18 4.59 -0.98 3.60
C PRO A 18 4.58 -2.44 3.22
N GLN A 19 4.21 -2.72 1.99
CA GLN A 19 4.19 -4.07 1.46
C GLN A 19 4.93 -4.09 0.14
N GLY A 20 5.46 -5.19 -0.23
CA GLY A 20 6.18 -5.30 -1.48
C GLY A 20 7.65 -5.55 -1.21
N PRO A 21 8.49 -5.30 -2.18
CA PRO A 21 8.22 -4.58 -3.43
C PRO A 21 7.54 -5.43 -4.49
N PHE A 22 6.92 -4.75 -5.44
CA PHE A 22 6.29 -5.42 -6.57
C PHE A 22 6.98 -4.97 -7.84
N ALA A 23 7.11 -5.87 -8.79
CA ALA A 23 7.83 -5.56 -10.00
C ALA A 23 7.03 -4.66 -10.93
N THR A 24 5.73 -4.80 -10.94
CA THR A 24 4.91 -4.04 -11.86
C THR A 24 3.75 -3.41 -11.14
N MET A 25 3.15 -2.42 -11.78
CA MET A 25 2.01 -1.76 -11.23
C MET A 25 0.84 -2.72 -11.10
N ASP A 26 0.69 -3.64 -12.07
CA ASP A 26 -0.41 -4.59 -12.01
C ASP A 26 -0.31 -5.45 -10.76
N GLU A 27 0.87 -5.88 -10.42
CA GLU A 27 1.05 -6.68 -9.23
C GLU A 27 0.69 -5.89 -7.98
N CYS A 28 1.09 -4.63 -7.95
CA CYS A 28 0.78 -3.79 -6.80
C CYS A 28 -0.71 -3.58 -6.67
N PHE A 29 -1.39 -3.34 -7.79
CA PHE A 29 -2.82 -3.14 -7.76
C PHE A 29 -3.57 -4.42 -7.38
N GLU A 30 -3.08 -5.57 -7.80
CA GLU A 30 -3.70 -6.82 -7.38
C GLU A 30 -3.58 -6.98 -5.87
N ALA A 31 -2.42 -6.68 -5.32
CA ALA A 31 -2.22 -6.79 -3.89
C ALA A 31 -3.12 -5.79 -3.16
N ARG A 32 -3.26 -4.59 -3.73
CA ARG A 32 -4.11 -3.59 -3.12
C ARG A 32 -5.56 -4.05 -3.09
N GLU A 33 -6.03 -4.62 -4.19
CA GLU A 33 -7.40 -5.09 -4.23
C GLU A 33 -7.62 -6.24 -3.26
N TYR A 34 -6.65 -7.12 -3.16
CA TYR A 34 -6.75 -8.21 -2.23
C TYR A 34 -6.81 -7.68 -0.80
N PHE A 35 -5.97 -6.71 -0.47
CA PHE A 35 -5.98 -6.13 0.85
C PHE A 35 -7.33 -5.49 1.15
N MET A 36 -7.85 -4.70 0.21
CA MET A 36 -9.11 -4.01 0.46
C MET A 36 -10.27 -4.99 0.57
N ALA A 37 -10.19 -6.12 -0.14
CA ALA A 37 -11.26 -7.09 -0.10
C ALA A 37 -11.23 -7.94 1.16
N THR A 38 -10.04 -8.19 1.70
CA THR A 38 -9.92 -9.09 2.84
C THR A 38 -9.68 -8.36 4.15
N ALA A 39 -9.61 -7.05 4.12
CA ALA A 39 -9.36 -6.31 5.34
C ALA A 39 -10.51 -6.47 6.31
N PRO A 40 -10.23 -6.33 7.57
CA PRO A 40 -11.28 -6.53 8.56
C PRO A 40 -12.31 -5.41 8.50
N GLN A 41 -13.46 -5.70 9.01
CA GLN A 41 -14.52 -4.71 9.08
C GLN A 41 -14.41 -3.97 10.39
N PRO A 42 -14.87 -2.73 10.43
CA PRO A 42 -15.43 -1.97 9.32
C PRO A 42 -14.36 -1.45 8.40
N LYS A 43 -14.72 -1.19 7.18
CA LYS A 43 -13.73 -0.79 6.24
C LYS A 43 -13.43 0.65 6.23
N MET A 44 -14.08 1.42 6.98
CA MET A 44 -13.96 2.84 6.84
C MET A 44 -12.66 3.40 7.32
N ASN A 45 -11.87 2.65 8.01
CA ASN A 45 -10.71 3.21 8.65
C ASN A 45 -9.40 2.71 8.06
N TYR A 46 -9.36 2.40 6.81
CA TYR A 46 -8.08 2.04 6.22
C TYR A 46 -8.11 2.29 4.71
N ASP A 47 -6.95 2.35 4.14
CA ASP A 47 -6.78 2.64 2.74
C ASP A 47 -5.49 1.98 2.27
N ALA A 48 -5.25 2.00 1.01
CA ALA A 48 -4.04 1.43 0.45
C ALA A 48 -3.68 2.18 -0.82
N ILE A 49 -2.40 2.50 -0.97
CA ILE A 49 -1.95 3.22 -2.14
C ILE A 49 -0.72 2.56 -2.72
N CYS A 50 -0.59 2.61 -4.03
CA CYS A 50 0.58 2.08 -4.73
C CYS A 50 1.45 3.24 -5.17
N ILE A 51 2.74 3.17 -4.85
CA ILE A 51 3.66 4.23 -5.18
C ILE A 51 4.85 3.65 -5.92
N GLN A 52 5.24 4.28 -7.00
CA GLN A 52 6.42 3.84 -7.72
C GLN A 52 7.64 4.42 -7.06
N THR A 53 8.61 3.58 -6.75
CA THR A 53 9.79 4.04 -6.08
C THR A 53 10.95 3.75 -6.97
N ASP A 54 11.11 4.49 -7.97
CA ASP A 54 12.15 4.26 -8.87
C ASP A 54 13.35 4.98 -8.53
N VAL A 55 13.82 4.85 -7.43
CA VAL A 55 14.82 5.58 -6.96
C VAL A 55 16.08 5.21 -7.34
N THR A 56 16.23 4.30 -8.03
CA THR A 56 17.42 3.97 -8.26
C THR A 56 18.21 5.00 -8.60
N GLY A 57 18.66 5.06 -8.38
CA GLY A 57 19.46 5.86 -8.71
C GLY A 57 19.44 6.89 -9.19
N ASN A 58 19.27 7.03 -9.46
CA ASN A 58 19.30 8.06 -9.89
C ASN A 58 19.27 8.89 -9.15
N ALA A 59 19.10 8.63 -8.53
CA ALA A 59 18.97 9.37 -7.75
C ALA A 59 19.84 10.22 -7.79
N THR A 60 20.20 10.23 -7.81
CA THR A 60 21.01 11.01 -7.74
C THR A 60 21.01 11.57 -7.77
#